data_945e6c1a9048f1a36cdc038645e08dc0
#
_entry.id   945e6c1a9048f1a36cdc038645e08dc0
#
_cell.length_a   1.000
_cell.length_b   1.000
_cell.length_c   1.000
_cell.angle_alpha   90.00
_cell.angle_beta   90.00
_cell.angle_gamma   90.00
#
_symmetry.space_group_name_H-M   'P 1'
#
loop_
_entity.id
_entity.type
_entity.pdbx_description
1 polymer ?
#
loop_
_entity_poly.entity_id
_entity_poly.type
_entity_poly.pdbx_seq_one_letter_code
_entity_poly.pdbx_strand_id
1 'polypeptide(L)'
;MTPEPAFLLHKRPYRETSALVELLTLSQGRVRAVAQGVQRPGSRSRGRLQPFSPLHVTWVGGGELKRLRLMESRGATALLAGEGLLCGLYANELLTRTLPVELPVSEVFAFYTALLEALPRPDARAGGLRRLEVSLLEALDALPRFTTPDGGELDPQVRYVLDAFSRAFRPGQPGLDGRTLRLLGAGDWDAPGLAGPSKAVTRAALAPLLGSRPLRSRELMRQLAERRRAKAGS
;
A
#
# COMPACT_ATOMS: atom_id res chain seq x y z
N MET A 1 22.31 5.07 -18.04
CA MET A 1 21.29 5.21 -16.99
C MET A 1 21.51 4.08 -16.01
N THR A 2 21.73 4.40 -14.75
CA THR A 2 21.98 3.40 -13.71
C THR A 2 20.70 2.57 -13.47
N PRO A 3 20.79 1.25 -13.30
CA PRO A 3 19.62 0.44 -12.98
C PRO A 3 18.98 0.86 -11.66
N GLU A 4 17.67 1.04 -11.67
CA GLU A 4 16.83 1.55 -10.59
C GLU A 4 16.20 0.39 -9.84
N PRO A 5 16.31 0.29 -8.50
CA PRO A 5 15.56 -0.68 -7.71
C PRO A 5 14.06 -0.45 -7.86
N ALA A 6 13.30 -1.53 -8.07
CA ALA A 6 11.88 -1.45 -8.33
C ALA A 6 11.12 -2.71 -7.88
N PHE A 7 9.81 -2.56 -7.70
CA PHE A 7 8.85 -3.65 -7.56
C PHE A 7 7.69 -3.48 -8.55
N LEU A 8 7.19 -4.59 -9.08
CA LEU A 8 5.99 -4.59 -9.91
C LEU A 8 4.74 -4.46 -9.04
N LEU A 9 4.02 -3.36 -9.17
CA LEU A 9 2.73 -3.15 -8.52
C LEU A 9 1.57 -3.75 -9.32
N HIS A 10 1.56 -3.47 -10.63
CA HIS A 10 0.47 -3.93 -11.52
C HIS A 10 0.99 -4.17 -12.94
N LYS A 11 0.38 -5.14 -13.62
CA LYS A 11 0.59 -5.36 -15.06
C LYS A 11 -0.71 -5.71 -15.76
N ARG A 12 -0.85 -5.23 -17.00
CA ARG A 12 -1.97 -5.60 -17.89
C ARG A 12 -1.48 -5.79 -19.33
N PRO A 13 -2.12 -6.66 -20.11
CA PRO A 13 -1.82 -6.80 -21.54
C PRO A 13 -1.87 -5.46 -22.27
N TYR A 14 -0.96 -5.26 -23.20
CA TYR A 14 -0.90 -4.09 -24.05
C TYR A 14 -0.38 -4.46 -25.42
N ARG A 15 -1.20 -4.25 -26.46
CA ARG A 15 -0.95 -4.76 -27.82
C ARG A 15 -0.70 -6.29 -27.79
N GLU A 16 -0.21 -6.85 -28.88
CA GLU A 16 -0.10 -8.31 -29.04
C GLU A 16 0.95 -8.96 -28.11
N THR A 17 2.10 -8.31 -27.92
CA THR A 17 3.25 -8.93 -27.25
C THR A 17 3.78 -8.18 -26.04
N SER A 18 3.20 -7.01 -25.72
CA SER A 18 3.67 -6.10 -24.67
C SER A 18 2.76 -6.11 -23.45
N ALA A 19 3.23 -5.56 -22.33
CA ALA A 19 2.41 -5.25 -21.17
C ALA A 19 2.63 -3.81 -20.73
N LEU A 20 1.56 -3.15 -20.28
CA LEU A 20 1.66 -1.96 -19.44
C LEU A 20 1.95 -2.41 -18.02
N VAL A 21 2.97 -1.81 -17.43
CA VAL A 21 3.41 -2.09 -16.07
C VAL A 21 3.40 -0.83 -15.23
N GLU A 22 3.06 -0.98 -13.98
CA GLU A 22 3.22 0.03 -12.95
C GLU A 22 4.25 -0.47 -11.95
N LEU A 23 5.28 0.32 -11.73
CA LEU A 23 6.41 -0.02 -10.88
C LEU A 23 6.47 0.97 -9.72
N LEU A 24 6.79 0.48 -8.53
CA LEU A 24 7.30 1.31 -7.45
C LEU A 24 8.81 1.31 -7.54
N THR A 25 9.42 2.47 -7.70
CA THR A 25 10.87 2.64 -7.82
C THR A 25 11.42 3.44 -6.64
N LEU A 26 12.69 3.24 -6.34
CA LEU A 26 13.32 3.86 -5.17
C LEU A 26 13.38 5.39 -5.28
N SER A 27 13.83 5.92 -6.45
CA SER A 27 14.09 7.36 -6.59
C SER A 27 13.00 8.12 -7.32
N GLN A 28 12.17 7.45 -8.14
CA GLN A 28 11.13 8.10 -8.95
C GLN A 28 9.71 7.82 -8.45
N GLY A 29 9.56 7.02 -7.39
CA GLY A 29 8.23 6.60 -6.91
C GLY A 29 7.49 5.73 -7.91
N ARG A 30 6.22 6.00 -8.19
CA ARG A 30 5.42 5.22 -9.13
C ARG A 30 5.71 5.58 -10.58
N VAL A 31 6.17 4.61 -11.36
CA VAL A 31 6.50 4.77 -12.79
C VAL A 31 5.61 3.87 -13.64
N ARG A 32 5.10 4.43 -14.74
CA ARG A 32 4.33 3.70 -15.76
C ARG A 32 5.21 3.42 -16.98
N ALA A 33 5.24 2.16 -17.43
CA ALA A 33 6.07 1.80 -18.55
C ALA A 33 5.44 0.71 -19.43
N VAL A 34 5.92 0.63 -20.67
CA VAL A 34 5.66 -0.49 -21.60
C VAL A 34 6.82 -1.46 -21.50
N ALA A 35 6.52 -2.70 -21.12
CA ALA A 35 7.43 -3.83 -21.19
C ALA A 35 7.18 -4.57 -22.51
N GLN A 36 8.08 -4.39 -23.48
CA GLN A 36 7.93 -4.95 -24.83
C GLN A 36 8.29 -6.44 -24.86
N GLY A 37 7.56 -7.23 -25.65
CA GLY A 37 7.86 -8.64 -25.92
C GLY A 37 7.63 -9.60 -24.72
N VAL A 38 7.13 -9.11 -23.59
CA VAL A 38 6.96 -9.94 -22.37
C VAL A 38 5.83 -10.95 -22.48
N GLN A 39 4.93 -10.78 -23.44
CA GLN A 39 3.83 -11.70 -23.69
C GLN A 39 4.12 -12.73 -24.78
N ARG A 40 5.26 -12.64 -25.44
CA ARG A 40 5.65 -13.64 -26.45
C ARG A 40 5.79 -15.03 -25.80
N PRO A 41 5.35 -16.11 -26.47
CA PRO A 41 5.67 -17.47 -26.05
C PRO A 41 7.19 -17.61 -25.84
N GLY A 42 7.60 -18.25 -24.75
CA GLY A 42 9.02 -18.45 -24.42
C GLY A 42 9.78 -17.20 -23.92
N SER A 43 9.11 -16.06 -23.72
CA SER A 43 9.75 -14.84 -23.21
C SER A 43 10.32 -15.04 -21.80
N ARG A 44 11.65 -15.00 -21.65
CA ARG A 44 12.35 -15.00 -20.35
C ARG A 44 11.94 -13.82 -19.49
N SER A 45 11.60 -12.69 -20.10
CA SER A 45 11.15 -11.48 -19.42
C SER A 45 9.77 -11.63 -18.75
N ARG A 46 8.93 -12.55 -19.23
CA ARG A 46 7.63 -12.87 -18.62
C ARG A 46 7.78 -13.41 -17.19
N GLY A 47 8.76 -14.28 -16.97
CA GLY A 47 9.06 -14.86 -15.65
C GLY A 47 9.66 -13.86 -14.67
N ARG A 48 10.35 -12.83 -15.17
CA ARG A 48 10.97 -11.79 -14.34
C ARG A 48 9.94 -10.76 -13.81
N LEU A 49 8.90 -10.44 -14.60
CA LEU A 49 7.83 -9.52 -14.19
C LEU A 49 6.80 -10.22 -13.30
N GLN A 50 7.22 -10.54 -12.09
CA GLN A 50 6.36 -11.09 -11.06
C GLN A 50 6.13 -10.08 -9.94
N PRO A 51 4.90 -9.99 -9.39
CA PRO A 51 4.66 -9.22 -8.17
C PRO A 51 5.57 -9.70 -7.02
N PHE A 52 5.91 -8.80 -6.12
CA PHE A 52 6.67 -9.09 -4.90
C PHE A 52 8.11 -9.58 -5.13
N SER A 53 8.61 -9.47 -6.37
CA SER A 53 10.01 -9.75 -6.71
C SER A 53 10.78 -8.45 -6.80
N PRO A 54 11.94 -8.32 -6.14
CA PRO A 54 12.81 -7.17 -6.34
C PRO A 54 13.39 -7.19 -7.74
N LEU A 55 13.34 -6.03 -8.39
CA LEU A 55 13.80 -5.81 -9.75
C LEU A 55 14.84 -4.70 -9.80
N HIS A 56 15.72 -4.75 -10.78
CA HIS A 56 16.46 -3.60 -11.27
C HIS A 56 15.99 -3.28 -12.68
N VAL A 57 15.62 -2.03 -12.92
CA VAL A 57 15.04 -1.59 -14.19
C VAL A 57 15.73 -0.36 -14.73
N THR A 58 15.75 -0.24 -16.05
CA THR A 58 16.03 1.04 -16.74
C THR A 58 14.92 1.28 -17.75
N TRP A 59 14.70 2.54 -18.06
CA TRP A 59 13.72 2.94 -19.06
C TRP A 59 14.18 4.14 -19.88
N VAL A 60 13.50 4.41 -20.98
CA VAL A 60 13.67 5.59 -21.83
C VAL A 60 12.31 6.24 -22.08
N GLY A 61 12.33 7.52 -22.43
CA GLY A 61 11.17 8.35 -22.69
C GLY A 61 10.91 9.36 -21.57
N GLY A 62 10.49 10.57 -21.93
CA GLY A 62 10.24 11.69 -21.02
C GLY A 62 8.77 11.89 -20.64
N GLY A 63 7.83 11.17 -21.27
CA GLY A 63 6.40 11.28 -20.97
C GLY A 63 5.95 10.38 -19.81
N GLU A 64 4.68 10.47 -19.44
CA GLU A 64 4.08 9.61 -18.38
C GLU A 64 4.23 8.10 -18.65
N LEU A 65 4.29 7.69 -19.92
CA LEU A 65 4.45 6.31 -20.31
C LEU A 65 5.86 6.04 -20.83
N LYS A 66 6.70 5.49 -19.97
CA LYS A 66 8.09 5.12 -20.28
C LYS A 66 8.13 3.84 -21.12
N ARG A 67 9.31 3.48 -21.62
CA ARG A 67 9.58 2.18 -22.24
C ARG A 67 10.72 1.50 -21.50
N LEU A 68 10.45 0.33 -20.88
CA LEU A 68 11.47 -0.46 -20.20
C LEU A 68 12.55 -0.92 -21.18
N ARG A 69 13.81 -0.78 -20.77
CA ARG A 69 14.99 -1.24 -21.50
C ARG A 69 15.65 -2.43 -20.85
N LEU A 70 15.95 -2.31 -19.56
CA LEU A 70 16.52 -3.37 -18.75
C LEU A 70 15.49 -3.80 -17.69
N MET A 71 15.48 -5.08 -17.37
CA MET A 71 14.70 -5.65 -16.29
C MET A 71 15.36 -6.92 -15.83
N GLU A 72 15.93 -6.86 -14.64
CA GLU A 72 16.63 -7.96 -14.00
C GLU A 72 16.02 -8.25 -12.63
N SER A 73 15.85 -9.53 -12.28
CA SER A 73 15.49 -9.92 -10.92
C SER A 73 16.74 -9.80 -10.02
N ARG A 74 16.56 -9.23 -8.84
CA ARG A 74 17.63 -9.08 -7.84
C ARG A 74 17.14 -9.53 -6.49
N GLY A 75 17.63 -10.68 -6.04
CA GLY A 75 17.26 -11.26 -4.76
C GLY A 75 16.10 -12.26 -4.83
N ALA A 76 15.67 -12.71 -3.67
CA ALA A 76 14.60 -13.69 -3.55
C ALA A 76 13.22 -13.05 -3.73
N THR A 77 12.35 -13.73 -4.46
CA THR A 77 10.94 -13.37 -4.55
C THR A 77 10.26 -13.71 -3.23
N ALA A 78 9.46 -12.80 -2.68
CA ALA A 78 8.60 -13.12 -1.56
C ALA A 78 7.52 -14.11 -2.02
N LEU A 79 7.66 -15.37 -1.63
CA LEU A 79 6.66 -16.42 -1.90
C LEU A 79 5.48 -16.25 -0.94
N LEU A 80 4.50 -15.46 -1.37
CA LEU A 80 3.32 -15.16 -0.57
C LEU A 80 2.19 -16.15 -0.89
N ALA A 81 1.56 -16.68 0.17
CA ALA A 81 0.39 -17.54 0.07
C ALA A 81 -0.72 -17.10 1.04
N GLY A 82 -1.94 -17.54 0.80
CA GLY A 82 -3.08 -17.30 1.68
C GLY A 82 -3.28 -15.82 2.02
N GLU A 83 -3.35 -15.51 3.30
CA GLU A 83 -3.56 -14.12 3.77
C GLU A 83 -2.38 -13.19 3.48
N GLY A 84 -1.14 -13.71 3.53
CA GLY A 84 0.05 -12.93 3.17
C GLY A 84 -0.02 -12.44 1.74
N LEU A 85 -0.45 -13.29 0.80
CA LEU A 85 -0.68 -12.90 -0.59
C LEU A 85 -1.75 -11.80 -0.72
N LEU A 86 -2.87 -11.94 0.00
CA LEU A 86 -3.93 -10.93 -0.02
C LEU A 86 -3.46 -9.59 0.53
N CYS A 87 -2.65 -9.59 1.58
CA CYS A 87 -2.03 -8.40 2.13
C CYS A 87 -1.08 -7.74 1.11
N GLY A 88 -0.27 -8.52 0.39
CA GLY A 88 0.58 -8.02 -0.69
C GLY A 88 -0.22 -7.41 -1.84
N LEU A 89 -1.29 -8.09 -2.29
CA LEU A 89 -2.20 -7.55 -3.31
C LEU A 89 -2.88 -6.27 -2.84
N TYR A 90 -3.25 -6.18 -1.57
CA TYR A 90 -3.79 -4.96 -0.99
C TYR A 90 -2.78 -3.81 -1.03
N ALA A 91 -1.54 -4.06 -0.63
CA ALA A 91 -0.47 -3.04 -0.68
C ALA A 91 -0.24 -2.55 -2.12
N ASN A 92 -0.16 -3.46 -3.10
CA ASN A 92 0.00 -3.09 -4.50
C ASN A 92 -1.17 -2.26 -5.02
N GLU A 93 -2.41 -2.67 -4.73
CA GLU A 93 -3.60 -1.93 -5.17
C GLU A 93 -3.68 -0.55 -4.51
N LEU A 94 -3.35 -0.45 -3.21
CA LEU A 94 -3.30 0.80 -2.47
C LEU A 94 -2.32 1.78 -3.13
N LEU A 95 -1.06 1.39 -3.31
CA LEU A 95 -0.02 2.23 -3.91
C LEU A 95 -0.37 2.63 -5.36
N THR A 96 -0.88 1.69 -6.15
CA THR A 96 -1.29 1.98 -7.54
C THR A 96 -2.39 3.03 -7.62
N ARG A 97 -3.32 3.04 -6.65
CA ARG A 97 -4.48 3.93 -6.68
C ARG A 97 -4.26 5.28 -6.04
N THR A 98 -3.32 5.40 -5.12
CA THR A 98 -3.12 6.62 -4.33
C THR A 98 -1.86 7.40 -4.70
N LEU A 99 -0.77 6.73 -5.06
CA LEU A 99 0.46 7.44 -5.41
C LEU A 99 0.32 8.13 -6.78
N PRO A 100 0.62 9.43 -6.88
CA PRO A 100 0.85 10.08 -8.16
C PRO A 100 2.02 9.43 -8.92
N VAL A 101 2.02 9.59 -10.24
CA VAL A 101 3.14 9.13 -11.07
C VAL A 101 4.33 10.07 -10.84
N GLU A 102 5.52 9.50 -10.74
CA GLU A 102 6.79 10.23 -10.60
C GLU A 102 6.87 11.14 -9.36
N LEU A 103 6.16 10.79 -8.30
CA LEU A 103 6.36 11.38 -6.98
C LEU A 103 7.44 10.58 -6.23
N PRO A 104 8.61 11.14 -5.93
CA PRO A 104 9.64 10.46 -5.14
C PRO A 104 9.13 10.12 -3.74
N VAL A 105 9.17 8.84 -3.35
CA VAL A 105 8.65 8.34 -2.07
C VAL A 105 9.56 7.23 -1.54
N SER A 106 10.82 7.54 -1.29
CA SER A 106 11.83 6.57 -0.86
C SER A 106 11.47 5.86 0.45
N GLU A 107 10.83 6.54 1.38
CA GLU A 107 10.34 5.92 2.62
C GLU A 107 9.24 4.89 2.36
N VAL A 108 8.27 5.22 1.52
CA VAL A 108 7.22 4.26 1.10
C VAL A 108 7.85 3.03 0.43
N PHE A 109 8.89 3.24 -0.37
CA PHE A 109 9.64 2.13 -0.98
C PHE A 109 10.30 1.24 0.09
N ALA A 110 10.93 1.84 1.11
CA ALA A 110 11.56 1.12 2.21
C ALA A 110 10.52 0.33 3.04
N PHE A 111 9.40 0.97 3.41
CA PHE A 111 8.31 0.29 4.14
C PHE A 111 7.62 -0.80 3.32
N TYR A 112 7.49 -0.61 2.00
CA TYR A 112 6.98 -1.67 1.13
C TYR A 112 7.93 -2.87 1.09
N THR A 113 9.23 -2.64 1.02
CA THR A 113 10.26 -3.71 1.07
C THR A 113 10.17 -4.48 2.38
N ALA A 114 10.17 -3.77 3.51
CA ALA A 114 10.03 -4.37 4.84
C ALA A 114 8.70 -5.13 5.01
N LEU A 115 7.61 -4.62 4.44
CA LEU A 115 6.33 -5.31 4.43
C LEU A 115 6.43 -6.66 3.72
N LEU A 116 7.04 -6.73 2.53
CA LEU A 116 7.18 -8.00 1.81
C LEU A 116 7.92 -9.06 2.62
N GLU A 117 8.91 -8.67 3.42
CA GLU A 117 9.64 -9.54 4.35
C GLU A 117 8.78 -9.97 5.56
N ALA A 118 7.85 -9.12 5.99
CA ALA A 118 6.96 -9.38 7.12
C ALA A 118 5.76 -10.27 6.74
N LEU A 119 5.25 -10.19 5.51
CA LEU A 119 4.02 -10.85 5.07
C LEU A 119 3.98 -12.38 5.24
N PRO A 120 5.07 -13.15 5.12
CA PRO A 120 5.05 -14.59 5.43
C PRO A 120 4.68 -14.89 6.90
N ARG A 121 4.98 -13.98 7.83
CA ARG A 121 4.75 -14.15 9.28
C ARG A 121 3.38 -13.56 9.68
N PRO A 122 2.42 -14.38 10.18
CA PRO A 122 1.07 -13.91 10.50
C PRO A 122 1.01 -12.77 11.51
N ASP A 123 1.84 -12.82 12.54
CA ASP A 123 1.97 -11.84 13.63
C ASP A 123 2.51 -10.47 13.16
N ALA A 124 3.37 -10.46 12.16
CA ALA A 124 4.00 -9.25 11.64
C ALA A 124 3.18 -8.51 10.57
N ARG A 125 2.17 -9.16 9.97
CA ARG A 125 1.39 -8.61 8.85
C ARG A 125 0.67 -7.31 9.18
N ALA A 126 0.00 -7.28 10.32
CA ALA A 126 -0.81 -6.12 10.71
C ALA A 126 0.05 -4.89 10.94
N GLY A 127 1.15 -5.03 11.67
CA GLY A 127 2.12 -3.96 11.91
C GLY A 127 2.76 -3.46 10.63
N GLY A 128 3.25 -4.39 9.77
CA GLY A 128 3.84 -4.03 8.49
C GLY A 128 2.89 -3.24 7.58
N LEU A 129 1.62 -3.65 7.51
CA LEU A 129 0.60 -2.91 6.75
C LEU A 129 0.35 -1.51 7.34
N ARG A 130 0.30 -1.38 8.68
CA ARG A 130 0.10 -0.07 9.32
C ARG A 130 1.24 0.88 8.99
N ARG A 131 2.49 0.43 9.12
CA ARG A 131 3.67 1.24 8.79
C ARG A 131 3.65 1.72 7.35
N LEU A 132 3.35 0.84 6.38
CA LEU A 132 3.20 1.24 4.98
C LEU A 132 2.07 2.25 4.78
N GLU A 133 0.89 2.05 5.40
CA GLU A 133 -0.23 2.97 5.27
C GLU A 133 0.06 4.34 5.88
N VAL A 134 0.73 4.39 7.03
CA VAL A 134 1.14 5.64 7.68
C VAL A 134 2.16 6.38 6.81
N SER A 135 3.24 5.72 6.38
CA SER A 135 4.25 6.32 5.49
C SER A 135 3.64 6.85 4.19
N LEU A 136 2.67 6.12 3.62
CA LEU A 136 1.95 6.58 2.44
C LEU A 136 1.11 7.83 2.71
N LEU A 137 0.41 7.89 3.85
CA LEU A 137 -0.38 9.06 4.26
C LEU A 137 0.52 10.27 4.52
N GLU A 138 1.69 10.08 5.11
CA GLU A 138 2.71 11.11 5.31
C GLU A 138 3.23 11.64 3.97
N ALA A 139 3.64 10.75 3.07
CA ALA A 139 4.14 11.09 1.75
C ALA A 139 3.11 11.88 0.88
N LEU A 140 1.83 11.69 1.16
CA LEU A 140 0.72 12.37 0.47
C LEU A 140 0.16 13.59 1.24
N ASP A 141 0.81 13.99 2.34
CA ASP A 141 0.29 15.00 3.26
C ASP A 141 -1.17 14.74 3.67
N ALA A 142 -1.51 13.49 3.93
CA ALA A 142 -2.87 13.04 4.25
C ALA A 142 -2.98 12.38 5.64
N LEU A 143 -1.88 12.33 6.39
CA LEU A 143 -1.93 11.84 7.77
C LEU A 143 -2.81 12.78 8.62
N PRO A 144 -3.74 12.25 9.42
CA PRO A 144 -4.57 13.07 10.30
C PRO A 144 -3.73 13.88 11.30
N ARG A 145 -4.18 15.07 11.59
CA ARG A 145 -3.68 15.85 12.73
C ARG A 145 -4.36 15.34 14.00
N PHE A 146 -3.59 14.90 14.98
CA PHE A 146 -4.11 14.36 16.24
C PHE A 146 -4.48 15.48 17.22
N THR A 147 -5.29 16.41 16.74
CA THR A 147 -5.84 17.58 17.41
C THR A 147 -7.32 17.73 17.10
N THR A 148 -8.00 18.60 17.81
CA THR A 148 -9.33 19.09 17.40
C THR A 148 -9.21 19.99 16.16
N PRO A 149 -10.30 20.28 15.42
CA PRO A 149 -10.25 21.13 14.22
C PRO A 149 -9.71 22.55 14.45
N ASP A 150 -9.88 23.09 15.64
CA ASP A 150 -9.35 24.39 16.11
C ASP A 150 -7.89 24.31 16.61
N GLY A 151 -7.28 23.11 16.55
CA GLY A 151 -5.89 22.88 16.95
C GLY A 151 -5.68 22.52 18.43
N GLY A 152 -6.76 22.39 19.19
CA GLY A 152 -6.70 22.01 20.61
C GLY A 152 -6.31 20.55 20.84
N GLU A 153 -5.90 20.25 22.07
CA GLU A 153 -5.58 18.88 22.47
C GLU A 153 -6.85 18.01 22.57
N LEU A 154 -6.68 16.72 22.29
CA LEU A 154 -7.77 15.74 22.45
C LEU A 154 -7.94 15.39 23.94
N ASP A 155 -9.14 15.53 24.49
CA ASP A 155 -9.46 15.07 25.85
C ASP A 155 -9.40 13.54 25.90
N PRO A 156 -8.63 12.92 26.82
CA PRO A 156 -8.49 11.48 26.92
C PRO A 156 -9.80 10.70 27.09
N GLN A 157 -10.83 11.31 27.64
CA GLN A 157 -12.10 10.67 27.97
C GLN A 157 -13.20 10.88 26.92
N VAL A 158 -13.00 11.83 26.03
CA VAL A 158 -13.95 12.12 24.93
C VAL A 158 -13.71 11.18 23.75
N ARG A 159 -14.79 10.76 23.10
CA ARG A 159 -14.69 9.99 21.87
C ARG A 159 -14.74 10.89 20.65
N TYR A 160 -13.90 10.56 19.67
CA TYR A 160 -13.69 11.38 18.48
C TYR A 160 -13.82 10.57 17.19
N VAL A 161 -14.28 11.22 16.16
CA VAL A 161 -14.28 10.73 14.77
C VAL A 161 -13.41 11.63 13.92
N LEU A 162 -12.74 11.05 12.93
CA LEU A 162 -11.93 11.81 11.97
C LEU A 162 -12.87 12.64 11.07
N ASP A 163 -12.65 13.94 11.04
CA ASP A 163 -13.26 14.84 10.09
C ASP A 163 -12.40 14.89 8.82
N ALA A 164 -12.97 14.44 7.70
CA ALA A 164 -12.24 14.31 6.45
C ALA A 164 -11.82 15.65 5.84
N PHE A 165 -12.53 16.72 6.13
CA PHE A 165 -12.25 18.06 5.60
C PHE A 165 -11.07 18.71 6.34
N SER A 166 -11.17 18.79 7.67
CA SER A 166 -10.10 19.36 8.50
C SER A 166 -8.92 18.42 8.71
N ARG A 167 -9.08 17.13 8.43
CA ARG A 167 -8.13 16.06 8.76
C ARG A 167 -7.77 16.02 10.25
N ALA A 168 -8.67 16.47 11.11
CA ALA A 168 -8.56 16.52 12.56
C ALA A 168 -9.71 15.74 13.22
N PHE A 169 -9.73 15.63 14.51
CA PHE A 169 -10.68 14.80 15.23
C PHE A 169 -11.73 15.65 15.95
N ARG A 170 -13.01 15.49 15.59
CA ARG A 170 -14.13 16.14 16.26
C ARG A 170 -14.86 15.17 17.18
N PRO A 171 -15.44 15.64 18.31
CA PRO A 171 -16.27 14.79 19.16
C PRO A 171 -17.37 14.08 18.35
N GLY A 172 -17.57 12.79 18.59
CA GLY A 172 -18.57 12.01 17.86
C GLY A 172 -18.51 10.51 18.09
N GLN A 173 -19.58 9.81 17.66
CA GLN A 173 -19.72 8.36 17.75
C GLN A 173 -20.19 7.77 16.41
N PRO A 174 -19.83 6.52 16.10
CA PRO A 174 -18.85 5.71 16.84
C PRO A 174 -17.43 6.22 16.63
N GLY A 175 -16.67 6.44 17.72
CA GLY A 175 -15.34 7.05 17.68
C GLY A 175 -14.31 6.36 18.56
N LEU A 176 -13.07 6.79 18.48
CA LEU A 176 -11.98 6.38 19.36
C LEU A 176 -11.83 7.39 20.49
N ASP A 177 -11.43 6.91 21.68
CA ASP A 177 -11.14 7.81 22.81
C ASP A 177 -9.85 8.62 22.56
N GLY A 178 -9.80 9.81 23.18
CA GLY A 178 -8.68 10.73 22.97
C GLY A 178 -7.34 10.17 23.46
N ARG A 179 -7.33 9.31 24.50
CA ARG A 179 -6.11 8.64 24.97
C ARG A 179 -5.50 7.78 23.85
N THR A 180 -6.33 6.94 23.22
CA THR A 180 -5.93 6.10 22.08
C THR A 180 -5.39 6.95 20.92
N LEU A 181 -6.09 8.03 20.59
CA LEU A 181 -5.67 8.92 19.50
C LEU A 181 -4.36 9.64 19.81
N ARG A 182 -4.12 10.04 21.06
CA ARG A 182 -2.84 10.65 21.50
C ARG A 182 -1.67 9.66 21.32
N LEU A 183 -1.84 8.38 21.67
CA LEU A 183 -0.82 7.34 21.44
C LEU A 183 -0.51 7.17 19.95
N LEU A 184 -1.53 7.12 19.08
CA LEU A 184 -1.33 7.07 17.64
C LEU A 184 -0.62 8.32 17.11
N GLY A 185 -0.96 9.49 17.64
CA GLY A 185 -0.29 10.76 17.31
C GLY A 185 1.16 10.84 17.77
N ALA A 186 1.52 10.10 18.83
CA ALA A 186 2.90 9.94 19.29
C ALA A 186 3.72 8.91 18.48
N GLY A 187 3.08 8.22 17.51
CA GLY A 187 3.74 7.24 16.65
C GLY A 187 3.58 5.77 17.07
N ASP A 188 2.83 5.48 18.12
CA ASP A 188 2.65 4.12 18.67
C ASP A 188 1.65 3.28 17.86
N TRP A 189 1.81 3.22 16.53
CA TRP A 189 0.85 2.59 15.62
C TRP A 189 0.69 1.08 15.77
N ASP A 190 1.67 0.38 16.30
CA ASP A 190 1.73 -1.07 16.48
C ASP A 190 1.84 -1.50 17.94
N ALA A 191 1.63 -0.59 18.90
CA ALA A 191 1.61 -0.93 20.31
C ALA A 191 0.48 -1.92 20.68
N PRO A 192 0.66 -2.72 21.73
CA PRO A 192 -0.35 -3.66 22.20
C PRO A 192 -1.72 -3.00 22.40
N GLY A 193 -2.78 -3.61 21.85
CA GLY A 193 -4.15 -3.09 21.92
C GLY A 193 -4.50 -2.04 20.86
N LEU A 194 -3.53 -1.49 20.11
CA LEU A 194 -3.79 -0.45 19.10
C LEU A 194 -4.02 -0.96 17.68
N ALA A 195 -3.93 -2.27 17.43
CA ALA A 195 -4.13 -2.84 16.10
C ALA A 195 -5.49 -2.52 15.45
N GLY A 196 -6.56 -2.52 16.24
CA GLY A 196 -7.91 -2.11 15.80
C GLY A 196 -8.02 -0.61 15.55
N PRO A 197 -7.72 0.23 16.56
CA PRO A 197 -7.71 1.68 16.44
C PRO A 197 -6.84 2.20 15.30
N SER A 198 -5.59 1.76 15.18
CA SER A 198 -4.68 2.18 14.10
C SER A 198 -5.25 1.85 12.72
N LYS A 199 -5.83 0.65 12.55
CA LYS A 199 -6.53 0.26 11.32
C LYS A 199 -7.74 1.14 11.03
N ALA A 200 -8.50 1.54 12.05
CA ALA A 200 -9.66 2.41 11.87
C ALA A 200 -9.24 3.81 11.39
N VAL A 201 -8.22 4.40 12.01
CA VAL A 201 -7.70 5.72 11.64
C VAL A 201 -7.12 5.73 10.25
N THR A 202 -6.18 4.81 9.93
CA THR A 202 -5.58 4.76 8.58
C THR A 202 -6.62 4.50 7.50
N ARG A 203 -7.62 3.65 7.77
CA ARG A 203 -8.71 3.39 6.83
C ARG A 203 -9.57 4.63 6.58
N ALA A 204 -9.89 5.39 7.63
CA ALA A 204 -10.65 6.63 7.50
C ALA A 204 -9.85 7.69 6.73
N ALA A 205 -8.57 7.84 7.02
CA ALA A 205 -7.69 8.78 6.33
C ALA A 205 -7.45 8.43 4.85
N LEU A 206 -7.38 7.15 4.50
CA LEU A 206 -7.22 6.68 3.12
C LEU A 206 -8.51 6.77 2.29
N ALA A 207 -9.68 6.83 2.93
CA ALA A 207 -10.96 6.80 2.20
C ALA A 207 -11.13 7.93 1.18
N PRO A 208 -10.81 9.21 1.48
CA PRO A 208 -10.89 10.28 0.49
C PRO A 208 -9.96 10.08 -0.71
N LEU A 209 -8.76 9.54 -0.49
CA LEU A 209 -7.78 9.27 -1.55
C LEU A 209 -8.21 8.14 -2.49
N LEU A 210 -8.97 7.18 -1.99
CA LEU A 210 -9.44 6.03 -2.75
C LEU A 210 -10.74 6.31 -3.52
N GLY A 211 -11.48 7.34 -3.13
CA GLY A 211 -12.78 7.67 -3.72
C GLY A 211 -13.85 6.58 -3.50
N SER A 212 -14.91 6.61 -4.30
CA SER A 212 -16.08 5.73 -4.13
C SER A 212 -15.84 4.27 -4.55
N ARG A 213 -14.83 3.99 -5.37
CA ARG A 213 -14.57 2.63 -5.84
C ARG A 213 -13.87 1.80 -4.75
N PRO A 214 -14.45 0.69 -4.28
CA PRO A 214 -13.82 -0.15 -3.25
C PRO A 214 -12.52 -0.79 -3.76
N LEU A 215 -11.64 -1.16 -2.84
CA LEU A 215 -10.46 -1.95 -3.13
C LEU A 215 -10.86 -3.42 -3.37
N ARG A 216 -10.53 -3.96 -4.53
CA ARG A 216 -10.81 -5.36 -4.90
C ARG A 216 -10.17 -6.35 -3.93
N SER A 217 -8.96 -6.07 -3.48
CA SER A 217 -8.25 -6.87 -2.50
C SER A 217 -8.99 -6.97 -1.16
N ARG A 218 -9.57 -5.86 -0.67
CA ARG A 218 -10.40 -5.87 0.54
C ARG A 218 -11.69 -6.67 0.36
N GLU A 219 -12.31 -6.55 -0.79
CA GLU A 219 -13.53 -7.30 -1.12
C GLU A 219 -13.24 -8.81 -1.15
N LEU A 220 -12.15 -9.21 -1.79
CA LEU A 220 -11.70 -10.61 -1.81
C LEU A 220 -11.39 -11.14 -0.40
N MET A 221 -10.70 -10.36 0.44
CA MET A 221 -10.46 -10.72 1.84
C MET A 221 -11.76 -10.96 2.60
N ARG A 222 -12.76 -10.10 2.43
CA ARG A 222 -14.06 -10.23 3.07
C ARG A 222 -14.77 -11.51 2.65
N GLN A 223 -14.86 -11.78 1.35
CA GLN A 223 -15.49 -12.98 0.80
C GLN A 223 -14.83 -14.27 1.30
N LEU A 224 -13.50 -14.28 1.41
CA LEU A 224 -12.78 -15.44 1.94
C LEU A 224 -13.00 -15.62 3.45
N ALA A 225 -13.10 -14.54 4.21
CA ALA A 225 -13.41 -14.60 5.64
C ALA A 225 -14.83 -15.13 5.87
N GLU A 226 -15.81 -14.70 5.08
CA GLU A 226 -17.19 -15.18 5.12
C GLU A 226 -17.28 -16.68 4.80
N ARG A 227 -16.61 -17.15 3.75
CA ARG A 227 -16.53 -18.57 3.39
C ARG A 227 -15.89 -19.45 4.48
N ARG A 228 -14.85 -18.94 5.14
CA ARG A 228 -14.22 -19.65 6.27
C ARG A 228 -15.16 -19.79 7.46
N ARG A 229 -15.90 -18.73 7.79
CA ARG A 229 -16.91 -18.77 8.88
C ARG A 229 -18.04 -19.75 8.56
N ALA A 230 -18.54 -19.74 7.35
CA ALA A 230 -19.58 -20.69 6.92
C ALA A 230 -19.13 -22.16 7.03
N LYS A 231 -17.84 -22.46 6.69
CA LYS A 231 -17.27 -23.82 6.82
C LYS A 231 -16.97 -24.24 8.26
N ALA A 232 -16.74 -23.30 9.16
CA ALA A 232 -16.45 -23.60 10.57
C ALA A 232 -17.72 -23.77 11.40
N GLY A 233 -18.90 -23.37 10.88
CA GLY A 233 -20.20 -23.53 11.51
C GLY A 233 -21.03 -24.69 10.96
N SER A 234 -20.49 -25.46 9.99
CA SER A 234 -21.04 -26.71 9.45
C SER A 234 -20.31 -27.91 9.99
#